data_4a2f3ff3463fd54b42d70ea6edfd9770
#
_entry.id   4a2f3ff3463fd54b42d70ea6edfd9770
#
_cell.length_a   1.000
_cell.length_b   1.000
_cell.length_c   1.000
_cell.angle_alpha   90.00
_cell.angle_beta   90.00
_cell.angle_gamma   90.00
#
_symmetry.space_group_name_H-M   'P 1'
#
loop_
_entity.id
_entity.type
_entity.pdbx_description
1 polymer ?
#
loop_
_entity_poly.entity_id
_entity_poly.type
_entity_poly.pdbx_seq_one_letter_code
_entity_poly.pdbx_strand_id
1 'polypeptide(L)'
;MKQKVNHKKYYRAVLIKTGLFALVMFVTFGVILNLKIYHGTNMYPGVRDGDLMVSLRLNKYFGNDDVVVYDNGKVGRIVAQPGDTVDINDEGVIKINGYIPAETIPYKTVKAEEGISYPYTVPEGSVFILNDFRNDTDDSRENEAVAKNKIKGKLIFLIRRRGF
;
A
#
# COMPACT_ATOMS: atom_id res chain seq x y z
N MET A 1 5.04 -59.56 -19.57
CA MET A 1 3.67 -58.98 -19.41
C MET A 1 3.75 -57.45 -19.54
N LYS A 2 3.23 -56.82 -20.58
CA LYS A 2 3.17 -55.35 -20.72
C LYS A 2 1.91 -54.86 -19.95
N GLN A 3 2.09 -54.15 -18.85
CA GLN A 3 0.98 -53.51 -18.16
C GLN A 3 0.29 -52.51 -19.10
N LYS A 4 -0.99 -52.75 -19.39
CA LYS A 4 -1.82 -51.76 -20.12
C LYS A 4 -2.01 -50.53 -19.23
N VAL A 5 -1.30 -49.43 -19.57
CA VAL A 5 -1.47 -48.15 -18.91
C VAL A 5 -2.90 -47.68 -19.12
N ASN A 6 -3.63 -47.45 -18.04
CA ASN A 6 -5.00 -46.95 -18.13
C ASN A 6 -4.99 -45.45 -18.42
N HIS A 7 -4.91 -45.07 -19.69
CA HIS A 7 -4.82 -43.71 -20.17
C HIS A 7 -5.94 -42.81 -19.62
N LYS A 8 -7.17 -43.30 -19.48
CA LYS A 8 -8.31 -42.54 -18.92
C LYS A 8 -8.04 -42.12 -17.47
N LYS A 9 -7.48 -42.97 -16.64
CA LYS A 9 -7.15 -42.67 -15.24
C LYS A 9 -6.02 -41.65 -15.17
N TYR A 10 -5.04 -41.77 -16.06
CA TYR A 10 -3.93 -40.80 -16.16
C TYR A 10 -4.43 -39.40 -16.57
N TYR A 11 -5.25 -39.28 -17.63
CA TYR A 11 -5.82 -38.01 -18.07
C TYR A 11 -6.70 -37.36 -17.01
N ARG A 12 -7.51 -38.11 -16.29
CA ARG A 12 -8.32 -37.59 -15.19
C ARG A 12 -7.42 -37.04 -14.05
N ALA A 13 -6.37 -37.73 -13.70
CA ALA A 13 -5.43 -37.27 -12.68
C ALA A 13 -4.69 -35.96 -13.09
N VAL A 14 -4.29 -35.86 -14.36
CA VAL A 14 -3.68 -34.63 -14.91
C VAL A 14 -4.67 -33.49 -14.90
N LEU A 15 -5.89 -33.68 -15.36
CA LEU A 15 -6.92 -32.63 -15.34
C LEU A 15 -7.23 -32.11 -13.92
N ILE A 16 -7.33 -33.03 -12.95
CA ILE A 16 -7.55 -32.63 -11.55
C ILE A 16 -6.38 -31.80 -11.02
N LYS A 17 -5.14 -32.22 -11.27
CA LYS A 17 -3.93 -31.48 -10.83
C LYS A 17 -3.83 -30.11 -11.48
N THR A 18 -4.09 -30.03 -12.79
CA THR A 18 -4.08 -28.76 -13.54
C THR A 18 -5.20 -27.83 -13.04
N GLY A 19 -6.39 -28.36 -12.80
CA GLY A 19 -7.50 -27.58 -12.23
C GLY A 19 -7.21 -27.07 -10.83
N LEU A 20 -6.60 -27.90 -9.96
CA LEU A 20 -6.19 -27.47 -8.64
C LEU A 20 -5.10 -26.40 -8.70
N PHE A 21 -4.11 -26.56 -9.54
CA PHE A 21 -3.07 -25.55 -9.76
C PHE A 21 -3.66 -24.22 -10.24
N ALA A 22 -4.54 -24.25 -11.23
CA ALA A 22 -5.22 -23.07 -11.74
C ALA A 22 -6.06 -22.39 -10.65
N LEU A 23 -6.75 -23.15 -9.81
CA LEU A 23 -7.51 -22.64 -8.67
C LEU A 23 -6.60 -21.93 -7.67
N VAL A 24 -5.48 -22.55 -7.30
CA VAL A 24 -4.50 -21.94 -6.38
C VAL A 24 -3.96 -20.63 -6.96
N MET A 25 -3.58 -20.62 -8.23
CA MET A 25 -3.11 -19.40 -8.91
C MET A 25 -4.19 -18.32 -8.94
N PHE A 26 -5.43 -18.67 -9.24
CA PHE A 26 -6.55 -17.74 -9.23
C PHE A 26 -6.80 -17.14 -7.83
N VAL A 27 -6.81 -17.96 -6.78
CA VAL A 27 -6.97 -17.49 -5.40
C VAL A 27 -5.81 -16.59 -5.00
N THR A 28 -4.57 -16.99 -5.30
CA THR A 28 -3.38 -16.22 -4.94
C THR A 28 -3.38 -14.84 -5.60
N PHE A 29 -3.54 -14.77 -6.91
CA PHE A 29 -3.42 -13.50 -7.65
C PHE A 29 -4.76 -12.76 -7.80
N GLY A 30 -5.89 -13.44 -7.73
CA GLY A 30 -7.21 -12.81 -7.81
C GLY A 30 -7.72 -12.27 -6.47
N VAL A 31 -7.47 -13.00 -5.39
CA VAL A 31 -8.04 -12.69 -4.06
C VAL A 31 -7.01 -12.13 -3.09
N ILE A 32 -5.86 -12.79 -2.96
CA ILE A 32 -4.88 -12.48 -1.91
C ILE A 32 -3.96 -11.33 -2.31
N LEU A 33 -3.36 -11.42 -3.49
CA LEU A 33 -2.40 -10.44 -4.00
C LEU A 33 -3.04 -9.50 -5.02
N ASN A 34 -2.54 -8.29 -5.05
CA ASN A 34 -2.82 -7.34 -6.12
C ASN A 34 -1.50 -6.89 -6.74
N LEU A 35 -1.37 -7.09 -8.05
CA LEU A 35 -0.24 -6.63 -8.83
C LEU A 35 -0.67 -5.40 -9.60
N LYS A 36 0.08 -4.31 -9.46
CA LYS A 36 -0.20 -3.05 -10.14
C LYS A 36 1.12 -2.37 -10.53
N ILE A 37 1.21 -1.90 -11.76
CA ILE A 37 2.26 -0.96 -12.14
C ILE A 37 1.86 0.41 -11.59
N TYR A 38 2.78 1.02 -10.85
CA TYR A 38 2.56 2.36 -10.31
C TYR A 38 2.80 3.40 -11.41
N HIS A 39 1.88 4.36 -11.49
CA HIS A 39 1.99 5.52 -12.35
C HIS A 39 1.79 6.77 -11.51
N GLY A 40 2.82 7.60 -11.44
CA GLY A 40 2.80 8.83 -10.67
C GLY A 40 4.14 9.18 -10.05
N THR A 41 4.20 10.35 -9.43
CA THR A 41 5.40 10.90 -8.80
C THR A 41 5.21 11.15 -7.29
N ASN A 42 3.98 11.08 -6.80
CA ASN A 42 3.64 11.43 -5.41
C ASN A 42 4.30 10.53 -4.34
N MET A 43 4.74 9.33 -4.72
CA MET A 43 5.45 8.41 -3.81
C MET A 43 6.97 8.37 -4.03
N TYR A 44 7.53 9.30 -4.83
CA TYR A 44 8.98 9.41 -5.00
C TYR A 44 9.64 9.87 -3.68
N PRO A 45 10.76 9.28 -3.24
CA PRO A 45 11.59 8.28 -3.91
C PRO A 45 11.21 6.84 -3.55
N GLY A 46 10.26 6.62 -2.63
CA GLY A 46 9.90 5.28 -2.12
C GLY A 46 9.35 4.37 -3.23
N VAL A 47 8.35 4.84 -3.97
CA VAL A 47 7.82 4.18 -5.16
C VAL A 47 7.98 5.11 -6.35
N ARG A 48 8.44 4.59 -7.49
CA ARG A 48 8.71 5.37 -8.71
C ARG A 48 7.77 4.97 -9.83
N ASP A 49 7.56 5.87 -10.75
CA ASP A 49 6.80 5.58 -11.97
C ASP A 49 7.37 4.35 -12.69
N GLY A 50 6.49 3.42 -13.10
CA GLY A 50 6.85 2.15 -13.72
C GLY A 50 7.25 1.02 -12.75
N ASP A 51 7.33 1.26 -11.44
CA ASP A 51 7.58 0.19 -10.47
C ASP A 51 6.39 -0.79 -10.41
N LEU A 52 6.67 -2.09 -10.39
CA LEU A 52 5.64 -3.11 -10.16
C LEU A 52 5.44 -3.29 -8.65
N MET A 53 4.27 -2.93 -8.19
CA MET A 53 3.83 -3.10 -6.81
C MET A 53 3.10 -4.42 -6.62
N VAL A 54 3.48 -5.16 -5.58
CA VAL A 54 2.74 -6.33 -5.09
C VAL A 54 2.17 -5.98 -3.73
N SER A 55 0.85 -5.91 -3.63
CA SER A 55 0.16 -5.60 -2.38
C SER A 55 -0.70 -6.76 -1.89
N LEU A 56 -0.77 -6.92 -0.57
CA LEU A 56 -1.56 -7.93 0.12
C LEU A 56 -2.93 -7.33 0.48
N ARG A 57 -4.01 -7.91 -0.08
CA ARG A 57 -5.39 -7.42 0.14
C ARG A 57 -5.97 -7.83 1.48
N LEU A 58 -5.58 -9.01 1.97
CA LEU A 58 -6.17 -9.60 3.18
C LEU A 58 -5.52 -9.10 4.48
N ASN A 59 -4.66 -8.10 4.40
CA ASN A 59 -4.04 -7.53 5.60
C ASN A 59 -5.06 -6.69 6.38
N LYS A 60 -5.12 -6.91 7.71
CA LYS A 60 -5.96 -6.16 8.64
C LYS A 60 -5.16 -5.29 9.60
N TYR A 61 -3.84 -5.47 9.62
CA TYR A 61 -2.93 -4.77 10.51
C TYR A 61 -2.04 -3.83 9.70
N PHE A 62 -2.14 -2.54 10.00
CA PHE A 62 -1.39 -1.49 9.34
C PHE A 62 -0.57 -0.75 10.40
N GLY A 63 0.75 -0.74 10.23
CA GLY A 63 1.68 -0.01 11.09
C GLY A 63 2.10 1.32 10.46
N ASN A 64 2.84 2.11 11.25
CA ASN A 64 3.54 3.26 10.71
C ASN A 64 4.57 2.80 9.67
N ASP A 65 4.89 3.64 8.72
CA ASP A 65 5.75 3.40 7.55
C ASP A 65 5.20 2.41 6.51
N ASP A 66 4.07 1.76 6.75
CA ASP A 66 3.44 0.91 5.74
C ASP A 66 2.99 1.74 4.53
N VAL A 67 3.41 1.33 3.35
CA VAL A 67 2.86 1.86 2.10
C VAL A 67 1.60 1.08 1.76
N VAL A 68 0.51 1.81 1.53
CA VAL A 68 -0.81 1.23 1.30
C VAL A 68 -1.44 1.74 0.01
N VAL A 69 -2.30 0.89 -0.57
CA VAL A 69 -3.21 1.28 -1.64
C VAL A 69 -4.59 1.51 -1.02
N TYR A 70 -5.17 2.68 -1.24
CA TYR A 70 -6.44 3.07 -0.63
C TYR A 70 -7.38 3.77 -1.62
N ASP A 71 -8.61 4.00 -1.23
CA ASP A 71 -9.69 4.56 -2.04
C ASP A 71 -9.73 3.94 -3.46
N ASN A 72 -9.67 4.75 -4.50
CA ASN A 72 -9.70 4.35 -5.91
C ASN A 72 -8.32 4.01 -6.48
N GLY A 73 -7.39 3.55 -5.62
CA GLY A 73 -6.06 3.13 -6.04
C GLY A 73 -4.98 4.19 -5.81
N LYS A 74 -5.26 5.22 -4.99
CA LYS A 74 -4.23 6.10 -4.44
C LYS A 74 -3.21 5.26 -3.66
N VAL A 75 -1.97 5.70 -3.63
CA VAL A 75 -0.88 5.08 -2.89
C VAL A 75 -0.31 6.11 -1.94
N GLY A 76 -0.05 5.72 -0.70
CA GLY A 76 0.53 6.61 0.30
C GLY A 76 1.13 5.82 1.47
N ARG A 77 1.84 6.52 2.35
CA ARG A 77 2.49 5.97 3.53
C ARG A 77 1.75 6.34 4.80
N ILE A 78 1.46 5.37 5.64
CA ILE A 78 0.88 5.61 6.97
C ILE A 78 1.96 6.22 7.86
N VAL A 79 1.67 7.39 8.43
CA VAL A 79 2.58 8.10 9.34
C VAL A 79 2.04 8.21 10.75
N ALA A 80 0.71 8.09 10.94
CA ALA A 80 0.13 8.11 12.27
C ALA A 80 -1.10 7.17 12.37
N GLN A 81 -1.31 6.65 13.58
CA GLN A 81 -2.36 5.70 13.95
C GLN A 81 -3.56 6.41 14.61
N PRO A 82 -4.70 5.70 14.79
CA PRO A 82 -5.83 6.24 15.56
C PRO A 82 -5.38 6.74 16.94
N GLY A 83 -5.84 7.93 17.31
CA GLY A 83 -5.50 8.60 18.57
C GLY A 83 -4.18 9.37 18.57
N ASP A 84 -3.31 9.19 17.57
CA ASP A 84 -2.10 10.00 17.43
C ASP A 84 -2.45 11.45 17.08
N THR A 85 -1.63 12.36 17.56
CA THR A 85 -1.71 13.78 17.21
C THR A 85 -0.61 14.13 16.20
N VAL A 86 -1.03 14.61 15.05
CA VAL A 86 -0.14 15.07 13.97
C VAL A 86 -0.03 16.58 14.05
N ASP A 87 1.17 17.10 14.03
CA ASP A 87 1.44 18.54 13.93
C ASP A 87 2.48 18.80 12.85
N ILE A 88 2.26 19.82 12.03
CA ILE A 88 3.19 20.27 10.98
C ILE A 88 3.39 21.77 11.17
N ASN A 89 4.61 22.18 11.39
CA ASN A 89 4.91 23.60 11.53
C ASN A 89 5.18 24.28 10.17
N ASP A 90 5.32 25.60 10.18
CA ASP A 90 5.55 26.39 8.95
C ASP A 90 6.93 26.15 8.32
N GLU A 91 7.85 25.57 9.09
CA GLU A 91 9.17 25.17 8.59
C GLU A 91 9.16 23.81 7.88
N GLY A 92 8.01 23.13 7.85
CA GLY A 92 7.82 21.81 7.24
C GLY A 92 8.34 20.66 8.11
N VAL A 93 8.38 20.84 9.42
CA VAL A 93 8.71 19.77 10.37
C VAL A 93 7.42 19.10 10.83
N ILE A 94 7.32 17.79 10.60
CA ILE A 94 6.23 16.99 11.12
C ILE A 94 6.57 16.47 12.53
N LYS A 95 5.57 16.46 13.41
CA LYS A 95 5.63 15.85 14.73
C LYS A 95 4.44 14.93 14.93
N ILE A 96 4.69 13.76 15.48
CA ILE A 96 3.67 12.81 15.91
C ILE A 96 3.75 12.68 17.42
N ASN A 97 2.67 13.00 18.12
CA ASN A 97 2.62 13.06 19.59
C ASN A 97 3.73 13.93 20.19
N GLY A 98 4.09 15.03 19.50
CA GLY A 98 5.14 15.95 19.92
C GLY A 98 6.57 15.53 19.55
N TYR A 99 6.79 14.35 18.99
CA TYR A 99 8.11 13.83 18.60
C TYR A 99 8.30 13.87 17.09
N ILE A 100 9.50 14.18 16.62
CA ILE A 100 9.86 14.10 15.21
C ILE A 100 10.07 12.62 14.87
N PRO A 101 9.30 12.05 13.95
CA PRO A 101 9.48 10.65 13.56
C PRO A 101 10.81 10.44 12.83
N ALA A 102 11.42 9.27 13.03
CA ALA A 102 12.64 8.88 12.32
C ALA A 102 12.29 8.46 10.89
N GLU A 103 12.01 9.41 10.01
CA GLU A 103 11.67 9.15 8.62
C GLU A 103 12.92 9.12 7.72
N THR A 104 12.90 8.23 6.72
CA THR A 104 13.91 8.20 5.65
C THR A 104 13.55 9.10 4.46
N ILE A 105 12.45 9.84 4.56
CA ILE A 105 11.95 10.72 3.50
C ILE A 105 12.73 12.02 3.49
N PRO A 106 13.39 12.40 2.37
CA PRO A 106 14.32 13.54 2.34
C PRO A 106 13.63 14.91 2.16
N TYR A 107 12.31 14.95 2.17
CA TYR A 107 11.55 16.17 1.91
C TYR A 107 10.97 16.75 3.20
N LYS A 108 10.95 18.09 3.28
CA LYS A 108 10.14 18.79 4.27
C LYS A 108 8.65 18.57 3.98
N THR A 109 7.85 18.42 5.03
CA THR A 109 6.41 18.17 4.90
C THR A 109 5.69 19.52 4.78
N VAL A 110 5.32 19.90 3.55
CA VAL A 110 4.59 21.15 3.31
C VAL A 110 3.16 21.01 3.85
N LYS A 111 2.64 22.05 4.52
CA LYS A 111 1.21 22.14 4.83
C LYS A 111 0.39 22.27 3.55
N ALA A 112 -0.82 21.75 3.54
CA ALA A 112 -1.77 22.05 2.50
C ALA A 112 -2.28 23.49 2.67
N GLU A 113 -2.53 24.17 1.56
CA GLU A 113 -3.13 25.54 1.57
C GLU A 113 -4.58 25.50 2.07
N GLU A 114 -5.32 24.48 1.63
CA GLU A 114 -6.65 24.13 2.10
C GLU A 114 -6.61 22.72 2.70
N GLY A 115 -7.32 22.48 3.81
CA GLY A 115 -7.33 21.16 4.44
C GLY A 115 -7.53 21.22 5.95
N ILE A 116 -6.85 20.31 6.65
CA ILE A 116 -6.99 20.15 8.10
C ILE A 116 -6.26 21.22 8.89
N SER A 117 -6.78 21.52 10.09
CA SER A 117 -6.08 22.38 11.07
C SER A 117 -5.13 21.55 11.94
N TYR A 118 -4.00 22.11 12.29
CA TYR A 118 -3.01 21.50 13.19
C TYR A 118 -3.05 22.14 14.60
N PRO A 119 -2.81 21.36 15.67
CA PRO A 119 -2.57 19.93 15.68
C PRO A 119 -3.84 19.12 15.33
N TYR A 120 -3.68 18.04 14.57
CA TYR A 120 -4.78 17.17 14.12
C TYR A 120 -4.72 15.82 14.85
N THR A 121 -5.80 15.43 15.51
CA THR A 121 -5.91 14.12 16.15
C THR A 121 -6.55 13.12 15.18
N VAL A 122 -5.87 12.01 14.91
CA VAL A 122 -6.35 10.97 13.99
C VAL A 122 -7.57 10.27 14.61
N PRO A 123 -8.74 10.28 13.94
CA PRO A 123 -9.95 9.63 14.44
C PRO A 123 -9.79 8.12 14.62
N GLU A 124 -10.56 7.55 15.55
CA GLU A 124 -10.64 6.11 15.73
C GLU A 124 -11.03 5.38 14.43
N GLY A 125 -10.37 4.25 14.18
CA GLY A 125 -10.59 3.46 12.95
C GLY A 125 -9.98 4.04 11.67
N SER A 126 -9.29 5.19 11.75
CA SER A 126 -8.61 5.84 10.63
C SER A 126 -7.09 5.85 10.80
N VAL A 127 -6.37 6.18 9.76
CA VAL A 127 -4.92 6.38 9.75
C VAL A 127 -4.57 7.64 8.98
N PHE A 128 -3.49 8.29 9.35
CA PHE A 128 -2.99 9.46 8.64
C PHE A 128 -1.97 9.01 7.60
N ILE A 129 -2.26 9.33 6.35
CA ILE A 129 -1.47 8.89 5.20
C ILE A 129 -0.85 10.10 4.53
N LEU A 130 0.45 10.04 4.24
CA LEU A 130 1.17 11.05 3.48
C LEU A 130 1.78 10.47 2.21
N ASN A 131 1.91 11.32 1.21
CA ASN A 131 2.75 11.09 0.04
C ASN A 131 4.23 11.12 0.44
N ASP A 132 5.09 10.28 -0.14
CA ASP A 132 6.54 10.34 0.08
C ASP A 132 7.13 11.61 -0.54
N PHE A 133 6.60 12.06 -1.67
CA PHE A 133 6.90 13.38 -2.21
C PHE A 133 6.11 14.45 -1.43
N ARG A 134 6.67 14.92 -0.32
CA ARG A 134 6.00 15.78 0.68
C ARG A 134 5.50 17.13 0.15
N ASN A 135 5.93 17.55 -1.04
CA ASN A 135 5.42 18.77 -1.68
C ASN A 135 4.05 18.55 -2.34
N ASP A 136 3.69 17.29 -2.61
CA ASP A 136 2.36 16.93 -3.11
C ASP A 136 1.44 16.70 -1.91
N THR A 137 0.41 17.52 -1.75
CA THR A 137 -0.48 17.59 -0.59
C THR A 137 -1.79 16.83 -0.79
N ASP A 138 -2.02 16.20 -1.97
CA ASP A 138 -3.22 15.38 -2.23
C ASP A 138 -3.18 14.06 -1.42
N ASP A 139 -3.22 14.20 -0.10
CA ASP A 139 -3.21 13.13 0.88
C ASP A 139 -4.04 13.51 2.13
N SER A 140 -3.73 12.98 3.32
CA SER A 140 -4.50 13.28 4.53
C SER A 140 -4.38 14.74 5.00
N ARG A 141 -3.46 15.52 4.45
CA ARG A 141 -3.36 16.97 4.75
C ARG A 141 -4.52 17.76 4.16
N GLU A 142 -5.01 17.36 2.98
CA GLU A 142 -6.19 17.94 2.33
C GLU A 142 -7.47 17.16 2.59
N ASN A 143 -7.37 15.82 2.59
CA ASN A 143 -8.54 14.93 2.54
C ASN A 143 -8.86 14.28 3.89
N GLU A 144 -8.24 14.73 5.00
CA GLU A 144 -8.36 14.16 6.33
C GLU A 144 -7.81 12.72 6.45
N ALA A 145 -7.91 12.13 7.64
CA ALA A 145 -7.48 10.77 7.90
C ALA A 145 -8.33 9.75 7.13
N VAL A 146 -7.67 8.72 6.59
CA VAL A 146 -8.30 7.67 5.78
C VAL A 146 -8.81 6.55 6.68
N ALA A 147 -10.08 6.21 6.58
CA ALA A 147 -10.65 5.08 7.31
C ALA A 147 -9.98 3.75 6.90
N LYS A 148 -9.64 2.89 7.87
CA LYS A 148 -8.95 1.62 7.61
C LYS A 148 -9.69 0.68 6.65
N ASN A 149 -11.02 0.77 6.60
CA ASN A 149 -11.83 -0.02 5.66
C ASN A 149 -11.69 0.43 4.19
N LYS A 150 -11.16 1.63 3.94
CA LYS A 150 -10.86 2.13 2.60
C LYS A 150 -9.50 1.65 2.10
N ILE A 151 -8.67 1.04 2.95
CA ILE A 151 -7.39 0.47 2.54
C ILE A 151 -7.66 -0.84 1.81
N LYS A 152 -7.19 -0.91 0.56
CA LYS A 152 -7.38 -2.05 -0.35
C LYS A 152 -6.24 -3.05 -0.29
N GLY A 153 -5.08 -2.65 0.22
CA GLY A 153 -3.93 -3.53 0.38
C GLY A 153 -2.71 -2.82 0.91
N LYS A 154 -1.83 -3.61 1.55
CA LYS A 154 -0.51 -3.20 2.02
C LYS A 154 0.54 -3.64 1.02
N LEU A 155 1.43 -2.74 0.64
CA LEU A 155 2.59 -3.05 -0.19
C LEU A 155 3.51 -4.01 0.56
N ILE A 156 3.80 -5.16 -0.04
CA ILE A 156 4.71 -6.17 0.53
C ILE A 156 5.97 -6.36 -0.31
N PHE A 157 5.88 -6.03 -1.61
CA PHE A 157 6.99 -6.18 -2.52
C PHE A 157 6.96 -5.08 -3.58
N LEU A 158 8.15 -4.56 -3.89
CA LEU A 158 8.37 -3.57 -4.93
C LEU A 158 9.44 -4.09 -5.89
N ILE A 159 9.09 -4.25 -7.15
CA ILE A 159 10.01 -4.63 -8.21
C ILE A 159 10.28 -3.40 -9.05
N ARG A 160 11.50 -2.90 -8.92
CA ARG A 160 11.93 -1.68 -9.61
C ARG A 160 12.45 -2.00 -11.00
N ARG A 161 11.90 -1.32 -12.00
CA ARG A 161 12.45 -1.37 -13.35
C ARG A 161 13.80 -0.65 -13.33
N ARG A 162 14.88 -1.40 -13.56
CA ARG A 162 16.19 -0.78 -13.84
C ARG A 162 16.09 -0.18 -15.24
N GLY A 163 16.12 1.15 -15.33
CA GLY A 163 16.39 1.82 -16.61
C GLY A 163 17.85 1.53 -16.99
N PHE A 164 18.06 1.01 -18.16
CA PHE A 164 19.37 1.02 -18.81
C PHE A 164 19.57 2.37 -19.48
#